data_343975c94aada8aaa4a1ed6cb8d2569f
#
_entry.id   343975c94aada8aaa4a1ed6cb8d2569f
#
_cell.length_a   1.000
_cell.length_b   1.000
_cell.length_c   1.000
_cell.angle_alpha   90.00
_cell.angle_beta   90.00
_cell.angle_gamma   90.00
#
_symmetry.space_group_name_H-M   'P 1'
#
loop_
_entity.id
_entity.type
_entity.pdbx_description
1 polymer ?
#
loop_
_entity_poly.entity_id
_entity_poly.type
_entity_poly.pdbx_seq_one_letter_code
_entity_poly.pdbx_strand_id
1 'polypeptide(L)'
;NLIVRIGMKIKNGLFILAIASSLTACHGGGGMPKFGDDEFAVVSVGASDASLQTTYPATIKGIQDVEVRPKVSGFITNVYVHEGQTVSAGQVLFTIDSETYRASVRQAQAGVNTARAQLNTARLTFENNKKLFAKNVIGQYELSTAQNSYATAKASLAQALASLASARETLSWCQVKSPSNGVVGSLPFKVGALVSSSNAQPLTTVSNISTMEVFFSMSESDILNITKTAGSVSAAISSMPIVKLQLADGTTYNHPGKVVKMSGVIDATTGSISLIAHFANPEKLLKSGGAGQIVIPTNDNHAIKIPQEACSEVQDKIFVYKLGADNKVKYTEITVNPQNDGKTYIVTSGLSVGDRIVTKGITKLSDGMKIKPITEAQYEKKIDDAAKLAAKQSTAKGFVDAMKGK
;
A
#
# COMPACT_ATOMS: atom_id res chain seq x y z
N ASN A 1 -20.17 19.60 -51.16
CA ASN A 1 -21.12 20.62 -51.55
C ASN A 1 -20.67 21.95 -50.97
N LEU A 2 -19.92 22.67 -51.68
CA LEU A 2 -20.15 23.48 -52.90
C LEU A 2 -21.12 24.63 -52.61
N ILE A 3 -20.65 25.83 -52.96
CA ILE A 3 -21.34 27.08 -53.14
C ILE A 3 -21.51 27.91 -51.86
N VAL A 4 -20.78 28.98 -51.62
CA VAL A 4 -20.95 30.30 -52.22
C VAL A 4 -19.59 31.02 -52.30
N ARG A 5 -19.12 31.17 -53.55
CA ARG A 5 -18.22 32.23 -54.02
C ARG A 5 -19.09 33.40 -54.46
N ILE A 6 -18.53 34.58 -54.37
CA ILE A 6 -18.84 35.81 -55.10
C ILE A 6 -19.20 36.98 -54.17
N GLY A 7 -18.35 37.95 -54.21
CA GLY A 7 -18.74 39.37 -54.11
C GLY A 7 -18.09 40.14 -52.95
N MET A 8 -16.93 40.67 -53.08
CA MET A 8 -16.84 42.14 -53.31
C MET A 8 -15.38 42.56 -53.44
N LYS A 9 -15.02 42.83 -54.65
CA LYS A 9 -13.86 43.68 -55.01
C LYS A 9 -14.27 45.15 -54.77
N ILE A 10 -13.24 45.98 -54.51
CA ILE A 10 -13.21 47.44 -54.61
C ILE A 10 -13.66 48.17 -53.32
N LYS A 11 -12.66 48.43 -52.47
CA LYS A 11 -12.49 49.70 -51.73
C LYS A 11 -11.17 49.66 -50.89
N ASN A 12 -10.05 49.34 -51.52
CA ASN A 12 -8.70 49.40 -50.90
C ASN A 12 -7.73 50.20 -51.76
N GLY A 13 -8.08 51.45 -51.99
CA GLY A 13 -7.20 52.37 -52.73
C GLY A 13 -6.76 53.60 -51.94
N LEU A 14 -7.24 53.80 -50.68
CA LEU A 14 -6.99 55.05 -49.96
C LEU A 14 -6.49 54.89 -48.53
N PHE A 15 -6.06 53.69 -48.14
CA PHE A 15 -5.55 53.44 -46.78
C PHE A 15 -4.06 53.07 -46.73
N ILE A 16 -3.37 53.04 -47.85
CA ILE A 16 -1.93 52.66 -47.93
C ILE A 16 -0.99 53.86 -47.84
N LEU A 17 -1.48 55.10 -47.91
CA LEU A 17 -0.61 56.30 -47.87
C LEU A 17 -0.47 56.94 -46.50
N ALA A 18 -1.15 56.43 -45.45
CA ALA A 18 -1.09 56.96 -44.06
C ALA A 18 -0.20 56.14 -43.10
N ILE A 19 0.37 55.01 -43.55
CA ILE A 19 1.21 54.14 -42.71
C ILE A 19 2.71 54.29 -42.97
N ALA A 20 3.07 55.05 -44.01
CA ALA A 20 4.53 55.23 -44.37
C ALA A 20 5.19 56.45 -43.68
N SER A 21 4.48 57.21 -42.84
CA SER A 21 5.05 58.39 -42.14
C SER A 21 5.21 58.26 -40.63
N SER A 22 5.00 57.03 -40.06
CA SER A 22 5.13 56.80 -38.60
C SER A 22 6.34 55.91 -38.22
N LEU A 23 7.28 55.63 -39.13
CA LEU A 23 8.43 54.75 -38.86
C LEU A 23 9.78 55.48 -38.66
N THR A 24 9.76 56.81 -38.44
CA THR A 24 11.03 57.55 -38.19
C THR A 24 11.05 58.28 -36.83
N ALA A 25 10.33 57.80 -35.82
CA ALA A 25 10.38 58.39 -34.47
C ALA A 25 10.63 57.34 -33.39
N CYS A 26 11.62 56.52 -33.55
CA CYS A 26 12.17 55.66 -32.46
C CYS A 26 13.68 55.78 -32.41
N HIS A 27 14.19 57.00 -32.19
CA HIS A 27 15.54 57.23 -31.76
C HIS A 27 15.52 58.27 -30.64
N GLY A 28 14.86 57.91 -29.53
CA GLY A 28 14.87 58.66 -28.27
C GLY A 28 15.20 57.69 -27.18
N GLY A 29 16.48 57.65 -26.78
CA GLY A 29 16.95 56.86 -25.66
C GLY A 29 16.34 57.25 -24.32
N GLY A 30 15.19 56.71 -23.97
CA GLY A 30 14.75 56.56 -22.61
C GLY A 30 15.50 55.34 -22.04
N GLY A 31 16.53 55.58 -21.25
CA GLY A 31 17.29 54.52 -20.61
C GLY A 31 16.37 53.64 -19.76
N MET A 32 16.13 52.42 -20.22
CA MET A 32 15.76 51.35 -19.28
C MET A 32 16.76 51.37 -18.14
N PRO A 33 16.31 51.24 -16.90
CA PRO A 33 17.24 51.12 -15.81
C PRO A 33 18.16 49.97 -16.14
N LYS A 34 19.46 50.32 -16.37
CA LYS A 34 20.50 49.34 -16.56
C LYS A 34 20.62 48.61 -15.24
N PHE A 35 20.02 47.44 -15.15
CA PHE A 35 20.58 46.40 -14.30
C PHE A 35 22.05 46.35 -14.66
N GLY A 36 22.97 46.50 -13.70
CA GLY A 36 24.36 46.23 -13.97
C GLY A 36 24.38 44.82 -14.56
N ASP A 37 24.78 44.69 -15.82
CA ASP A 37 24.75 43.45 -16.58
C ASP A 37 25.49 42.30 -15.88
N ASP A 38 26.22 42.62 -14.78
CA ASP A 38 27.06 41.70 -14.04
C ASP A 38 26.57 41.35 -12.62
N GLU A 39 25.40 41.85 -12.15
CA GLU A 39 24.93 41.64 -10.80
C GLU A 39 23.89 40.48 -10.73
N PHE A 40 24.23 39.46 -9.94
CA PHE A 40 23.41 38.23 -9.82
C PHE A 40 23.19 37.85 -8.37
N ALA A 41 22.00 37.34 -8.09
CA ALA A 41 21.65 36.83 -6.76
C ALA A 41 22.43 35.54 -6.45
N VAL A 42 23.15 35.55 -5.34
CA VAL A 42 23.97 34.41 -4.90
C VAL A 42 23.56 34.01 -3.49
N VAL A 43 23.38 32.70 -3.31
CA VAL A 43 23.07 32.09 -2.00
C VAL A 43 24.17 31.09 -1.64
N SER A 44 24.55 31.08 -0.36
CA SER A 44 25.42 30.06 0.21
C SER A 44 24.60 28.80 0.49
N VAL A 45 25.06 27.68 -0.02
CA VAL A 45 24.45 26.39 0.17
C VAL A 45 24.69 25.90 1.59
N GLY A 46 23.63 25.69 2.34
CA GLY A 46 23.67 25.16 3.71
C GLY A 46 23.18 23.72 3.79
N ALA A 47 23.60 23.00 4.83
CA ALA A 47 22.92 21.77 5.20
C ALA A 47 21.54 22.12 5.77
N SER A 48 20.53 21.41 5.33
CA SER A 48 19.17 21.54 5.83
C SER A 48 18.55 20.17 6.02
N ASP A 49 17.65 20.05 6.98
CA ASP A 49 16.90 18.82 7.16
C ASP A 49 15.97 18.62 5.98
N ALA A 50 16.15 17.52 5.25
CA ALA A 50 15.24 17.07 4.22
C ALA A 50 14.42 15.90 4.75
N SER A 51 13.13 16.11 4.93
CA SER A 51 12.19 15.03 5.14
C SER A 51 11.72 14.54 3.76
N LEU A 52 12.37 13.51 3.27
CA LEU A 52 11.95 12.79 2.08
C LEU A 52 10.88 11.77 2.48
N GLN A 53 9.91 11.57 1.62
CA GLN A 53 8.88 10.57 1.82
C GLN A 53 8.80 9.71 0.56
N THR A 54 9.10 8.43 0.72
CA THR A 54 8.89 7.46 -0.36
C THR A 54 7.55 6.77 -0.15
N THR A 55 6.73 6.73 -1.19
CA THR A 55 5.42 6.11 -1.17
C THR A 55 5.42 4.82 -1.97
N TYR A 56 4.82 3.77 -1.42
CA TYR A 56 4.68 2.48 -2.06
C TYR A 56 3.21 2.07 -2.07
N PRO A 57 2.65 1.64 -3.22
CA PRO A 57 1.30 1.08 -3.27
C PRO A 57 1.18 -0.11 -2.32
N ALA A 58 0.06 -0.19 -1.63
CA ALA A 58 -0.14 -1.20 -0.60
C ALA A 58 -1.54 -1.78 -0.59
N THR A 59 -1.64 -3.05 -0.21
CA THR A 59 -2.89 -3.76 0.02
C THR A 59 -3.05 -4.05 1.51
N ILE A 60 -4.22 -3.78 2.04
CA ILE A 60 -4.56 -3.90 3.46
C ILE A 60 -5.32 -5.21 3.65
N LYS A 61 -4.87 -6.08 4.56
CA LYS A 61 -5.56 -7.33 4.94
C LYS A 61 -5.66 -7.42 6.45
N GLY A 62 -6.66 -8.14 6.94
CA GLY A 62 -6.71 -8.54 8.34
C GLY A 62 -5.54 -9.46 8.68
N ILE A 63 -5.09 -9.46 9.93
CA ILE A 63 -4.01 -10.35 10.37
C ILE A 63 -4.34 -11.84 10.15
N GLN A 64 -5.63 -12.14 10.07
CA GLN A 64 -6.13 -13.48 9.78
C GLN A 64 -7.45 -13.38 9.03
N ASP A 65 -7.45 -13.77 7.78
CA ASP A 65 -8.64 -13.91 6.94
C ASP A 65 -8.90 -15.40 6.73
N VAL A 66 -9.99 -15.92 7.28
CA VAL A 66 -10.34 -17.34 7.20
C VAL A 66 -11.62 -17.52 6.42
N GLU A 67 -11.52 -18.25 5.32
CA GLU A 67 -12.69 -18.66 4.56
C GLU A 67 -13.49 -19.72 5.32
N VAL A 68 -14.77 -19.47 5.50
CA VAL A 68 -15.71 -20.41 6.11
C VAL A 68 -16.37 -21.23 5.00
N ARG A 69 -16.00 -22.50 4.91
CA ARG A 69 -16.54 -23.46 3.94
C ARG A 69 -17.31 -24.56 4.64
N PRO A 70 -18.42 -25.06 4.08
CA PRO A 70 -19.13 -26.18 4.64
C PRO A 70 -18.33 -27.47 4.46
N LYS A 71 -18.35 -28.36 5.45
CA LYS A 71 -17.74 -29.71 5.36
C LYS A 71 -18.72 -30.76 4.85
N VAL A 72 -20.01 -30.44 4.80
CA VAL A 72 -21.11 -31.30 4.36
C VAL A 72 -21.95 -30.60 3.30
N SER A 73 -22.65 -31.39 2.49
CA SER A 73 -23.55 -30.89 1.46
C SER A 73 -24.99 -30.84 1.98
N GLY A 74 -25.74 -29.81 1.62
CA GLY A 74 -27.16 -29.67 1.99
C GLY A 74 -27.66 -28.25 1.78
N PHE A 75 -28.95 -28.04 2.05
CA PHE A 75 -29.56 -26.72 1.95
C PHE A 75 -29.31 -25.91 3.23
N ILE A 76 -29.03 -24.62 3.09
CA ILE A 76 -28.96 -23.71 4.24
C ILE A 76 -30.38 -23.54 4.81
N THR A 77 -30.56 -23.90 6.07
CA THR A 77 -31.83 -23.72 6.79
C THR A 77 -31.89 -22.39 7.51
N ASN A 78 -30.78 -21.94 8.10
CA ASN A 78 -30.71 -20.67 8.82
C ASN A 78 -29.36 -20.00 8.64
N VAL A 79 -29.39 -18.66 8.62
CA VAL A 79 -28.21 -17.77 8.67
C VAL A 79 -28.36 -16.91 9.91
N TYR A 80 -27.40 -16.97 10.84
CA TYR A 80 -27.48 -16.32 12.16
C TYR A 80 -26.69 -15.03 12.25
N VAL A 81 -26.05 -14.62 11.17
CA VAL A 81 -25.15 -13.47 11.13
C VAL A 81 -25.46 -12.55 9.97
N HIS A 82 -25.00 -11.30 10.09
CA HIS A 82 -25.08 -10.28 9.05
C HIS A 82 -23.68 -9.88 8.59
N GLU A 83 -23.59 -9.35 7.38
CA GLU A 83 -22.34 -8.79 6.85
C GLU A 83 -21.85 -7.65 7.76
N GLY A 84 -20.56 -7.65 8.08
CA GLY A 84 -19.94 -6.67 8.97
C GLY A 84 -20.14 -6.95 10.47
N GLN A 85 -20.89 -8.00 10.86
CA GLN A 85 -21.07 -8.37 12.25
C GLN A 85 -19.79 -8.93 12.86
N THR A 86 -19.49 -8.54 14.11
CA THR A 86 -18.40 -9.15 14.89
C THR A 86 -18.87 -10.48 15.47
N VAL A 87 -18.05 -11.52 15.31
CA VAL A 87 -18.31 -12.88 15.78
C VAL A 87 -17.14 -13.43 16.59
N SER A 88 -17.43 -14.37 17.47
CA SER A 88 -16.43 -15.07 18.27
C SER A 88 -16.14 -16.46 17.69
N ALA A 89 -14.95 -17.00 17.96
CA ALA A 89 -14.59 -18.37 17.62
C ALA A 89 -15.62 -19.35 18.23
N GLY A 90 -16.08 -20.33 17.41
CA GLY A 90 -17.10 -21.30 17.81
C GLY A 90 -18.56 -20.83 17.71
N GLN A 91 -18.80 -19.55 17.42
CA GLN A 91 -20.16 -19.03 17.19
C GLN A 91 -20.76 -19.66 15.93
N VAL A 92 -22.01 -20.12 16.01
CA VAL A 92 -22.73 -20.67 14.85
C VAL A 92 -23.08 -19.55 13.89
N LEU A 93 -22.69 -19.73 12.62
CA LEU A 93 -22.94 -18.77 11.53
C LEU A 93 -24.09 -19.23 10.65
N PHE A 94 -24.08 -20.52 10.29
CA PHE A 94 -25.09 -21.15 9.41
C PHE A 94 -25.51 -22.49 9.96
N THR A 95 -26.70 -22.89 9.62
CA THR A 95 -27.19 -24.27 9.81
C THR A 95 -27.55 -24.85 8.45
N ILE A 96 -27.05 -26.05 8.16
CA ILE A 96 -27.35 -26.85 6.97
C ILE A 96 -28.37 -27.91 7.38
N ASP A 97 -29.24 -28.27 6.46
CA ASP A 97 -30.22 -29.34 6.69
C ASP A 97 -29.54 -30.61 7.21
N SER A 98 -30.01 -31.07 8.38
CA SER A 98 -29.37 -32.15 9.12
C SER A 98 -30.19 -33.44 9.14
N GLU A 99 -31.32 -33.51 8.44
CA GLU A 99 -32.24 -34.66 8.60
C GLU A 99 -31.62 -35.98 8.19
N THR A 100 -30.94 -36.03 7.07
CA THR A 100 -30.21 -37.23 6.57
C THR A 100 -29.08 -37.63 7.52
N TYR A 101 -28.35 -36.66 8.07
CA TYR A 101 -27.26 -36.89 9.02
C TYR A 101 -27.77 -37.37 10.37
N ARG A 102 -28.93 -36.87 10.86
CA ARG A 102 -29.63 -37.36 12.05
C ARG A 102 -30.09 -38.80 11.87
N ALA A 103 -30.59 -39.14 10.66
CA ALA A 103 -30.96 -40.50 10.37
C ALA A 103 -29.75 -41.46 10.42
N SER A 104 -28.59 -41.03 9.91
CA SER A 104 -27.34 -41.80 9.98
C SER A 104 -26.88 -42.03 11.44
N VAL A 105 -27.03 -41.03 12.29
CA VAL A 105 -26.72 -41.16 13.73
C VAL A 105 -27.68 -42.16 14.40
N ARG A 106 -28.99 -42.11 14.11
CA ARG A 106 -29.96 -43.07 14.63
C ARG A 106 -29.62 -44.50 14.20
N GLN A 107 -29.22 -44.70 12.93
CA GLN A 107 -28.82 -46.01 12.41
C GLN A 107 -27.54 -46.52 13.10
N ALA A 108 -26.51 -45.70 13.25
CA ALA A 108 -25.28 -46.07 13.93
C ALA A 108 -25.54 -46.37 15.45
N GLN A 109 -26.41 -45.63 16.09
CA GLN A 109 -26.84 -45.88 17.48
C GLN A 109 -27.54 -47.23 17.64
N ALA A 110 -28.42 -47.63 16.67
CA ALA A 110 -29.03 -48.92 16.65
C ALA A 110 -28.00 -50.05 16.51
N GLY A 111 -26.97 -49.83 15.66
CA GLY A 111 -25.81 -50.76 15.52
C GLY A 111 -25.08 -50.96 16.86
N VAL A 112 -24.84 -49.90 17.60
CA VAL A 112 -24.22 -49.97 18.95
C VAL A 112 -25.10 -50.79 19.90
N ASN A 113 -26.39 -50.59 19.89
CA ASN A 113 -27.33 -51.35 20.75
C ASN A 113 -27.31 -52.84 20.42
N THR A 114 -27.27 -53.22 19.15
CA THR A 114 -27.15 -54.61 18.69
C THR A 114 -25.80 -55.23 19.11
N ALA A 115 -24.68 -54.54 18.85
CA ALA A 115 -23.35 -55.01 19.25
C ALA A 115 -23.23 -55.17 20.78
N ARG A 116 -23.85 -54.26 21.54
CA ARG A 116 -23.88 -54.31 23.02
C ARG A 116 -24.65 -55.56 23.51
N ALA A 117 -25.80 -55.89 22.89
CA ALA A 117 -26.56 -57.09 23.23
C ALA A 117 -25.74 -58.38 22.91
N GLN A 118 -25.08 -58.39 21.75
CA GLN A 118 -24.20 -59.52 21.38
C GLN A 118 -23.02 -59.68 22.37
N LEU A 119 -22.40 -58.58 22.77
CA LEU A 119 -21.36 -58.60 23.79
C LEU A 119 -21.86 -59.16 25.13
N ASN A 120 -23.03 -58.74 25.57
CA ASN A 120 -23.60 -59.23 26.82
C ASN A 120 -23.85 -60.74 26.76
N THR A 121 -24.40 -61.29 25.64
CA THR A 121 -24.58 -62.71 25.44
C THR A 121 -23.26 -63.47 25.46
N ALA A 122 -22.26 -63.01 24.71
CA ALA A 122 -20.95 -63.63 24.66
C ALA A 122 -20.22 -63.58 26.02
N ARG A 123 -20.41 -62.49 26.76
CA ARG A 123 -19.89 -62.35 28.16
C ARG A 123 -20.49 -63.42 29.07
N LEU A 124 -21.81 -63.53 29.10
CA LEU A 124 -22.52 -64.51 29.92
C LEU A 124 -22.09 -65.93 29.59
N THR A 125 -21.96 -66.26 28.30
CA THR A 125 -21.47 -67.58 27.84
C THR A 125 -20.04 -67.84 28.34
N PHE A 126 -19.14 -66.87 28.20
CA PHE A 126 -17.77 -66.96 28.66
C PHE A 126 -17.67 -67.14 30.18
N GLU A 127 -18.44 -66.34 30.98
CA GLU A 127 -18.49 -66.42 32.43
C GLU A 127 -19.04 -67.79 32.90
N ASN A 128 -20.06 -68.34 32.26
CA ASN A 128 -20.58 -69.67 32.53
C ASN A 128 -19.57 -70.75 32.21
N ASN A 129 -18.96 -70.72 31.02
CA ASN A 129 -17.93 -71.70 30.62
C ASN A 129 -16.71 -71.66 31.58
N LYS A 130 -16.31 -70.48 32.04
CA LYS A 130 -15.26 -70.29 33.04
C LYS A 130 -15.61 -71.04 34.35
N LYS A 131 -16.87 -70.93 34.83
CA LYS A 131 -17.36 -71.64 36.04
C LYS A 131 -17.39 -73.16 35.84
N LEU A 132 -17.84 -73.65 34.66
CA LEU A 132 -17.86 -75.06 34.31
C LEU A 132 -16.45 -75.69 34.17
N PHE A 133 -15.55 -74.93 33.56
CA PHE A 133 -14.13 -75.35 33.46
C PHE A 133 -13.49 -75.50 34.85
N ALA A 134 -13.71 -74.52 35.76
CA ALA A 134 -13.23 -74.60 37.13
C ALA A 134 -13.72 -75.81 37.92
N LYS A 135 -14.86 -76.44 37.46
CA LYS A 135 -15.42 -77.65 38.02
C LYS A 135 -15.06 -78.90 37.18
N ASN A 136 -14.15 -78.79 36.22
CA ASN A 136 -13.70 -79.86 35.30
C ASN A 136 -14.85 -80.49 34.49
N VAL A 137 -15.93 -79.68 34.18
CA VAL A 137 -17.10 -80.16 33.39
C VAL A 137 -16.86 -80.03 31.89
N ILE A 138 -16.06 -79.03 31.48
CA ILE A 138 -15.72 -78.73 30.07
C ILE A 138 -14.23 -78.70 29.85
N GLY A 139 -13.76 -78.91 28.61
CA GLY A 139 -12.38 -78.83 28.22
C GLY A 139 -11.82 -77.41 27.98
N GLN A 140 -10.49 -77.32 27.86
CA GLN A 140 -9.82 -76.03 27.58
C GLN A 140 -10.26 -75.42 26.24
N TYR A 141 -10.60 -76.26 25.27
CA TYR A 141 -11.01 -75.82 23.94
C TYR A 141 -12.34 -75.00 23.99
N GLU A 142 -13.34 -75.48 24.73
CA GLU A 142 -14.65 -74.80 24.89
C GLU A 142 -14.48 -73.46 25.65
N LEU A 143 -13.63 -73.41 26.67
CA LEU A 143 -13.30 -72.18 27.35
C LEU A 143 -12.65 -71.17 26.43
N SER A 144 -11.62 -71.59 25.68
CA SER A 144 -10.90 -70.73 24.74
C SER A 144 -11.80 -70.22 23.61
N THR A 145 -12.71 -71.06 23.10
CA THR A 145 -13.71 -70.66 22.07
C THR A 145 -14.68 -69.60 22.61
N ALA A 146 -15.19 -69.75 23.84
CA ALA A 146 -16.04 -68.75 24.46
C ALA A 146 -15.28 -67.46 24.76
N GLN A 147 -14.03 -67.54 25.15
CA GLN A 147 -13.15 -66.35 25.35
C GLN A 147 -12.93 -65.59 24.03
N ASN A 148 -12.65 -66.29 22.95
CA ASN A 148 -12.47 -65.68 21.64
C ASN A 148 -13.77 -65.04 21.12
N SER A 149 -14.91 -65.69 21.33
CA SER A 149 -16.24 -65.14 21.00
C SER A 149 -16.53 -63.87 21.78
N TYR A 150 -16.19 -63.85 23.07
CA TYR A 150 -16.33 -62.63 23.91
C TYR A 150 -15.39 -61.52 23.40
N ALA A 151 -14.13 -61.83 23.05
CA ALA A 151 -13.17 -60.87 22.52
C ALA A 151 -13.64 -60.29 21.19
N THR A 152 -14.16 -61.14 20.29
CA THR A 152 -14.75 -60.74 19.00
C THR A 152 -15.96 -59.80 19.17
N ALA A 153 -16.90 -60.14 20.07
CA ALA A 153 -18.04 -59.32 20.35
C ALA A 153 -17.64 -57.97 20.97
N LYS A 154 -16.61 -57.93 21.80
CA LYS A 154 -16.03 -56.72 22.35
C LYS A 154 -15.45 -55.83 21.24
N ALA A 155 -14.72 -56.40 20.29
CA ALA A 155 -14.20 -55.69 19.17
C ALA A 155 -15.30 -55.11 18.27
N SER A 156 -16.37 -55.93 18.02
CA SER A 156 -17.54 -55.46 17.25
C SER A 156 -18.25 -54.27 17.90
N LEU A 157 -18.39 -54.25 19.23
CA LEU A 157 -18.91 -53.07 19.93
C LEU A 157 -18.01 -51.85 19.78
N ALA A 158 -16.70 -52.02 19.87
CA ALA A 158 -15.75 -50.93 19.68
C ALA A 158 -15.86 -50.34 18.27
N GLN A 159 -16.02 -51.19 17.26
CA GLN A 159 -16.24 -50.74 15.88
C GLN A 159 -17.58 -50.00 15.73
N ALA A 160 -18.65 -50.48 16.28
CA ALA A 160 -19.96 -49.80 16.26
C ALA A 160 -19.92 -48.44 16.94
N LEU A 161 -19.19 -48.34 18.09
CA LEU A 161 -19.01 -47.05 18.78
C LEU A 161 -18.19 -46.07 17.95
N ALA A 162 -17.19 -46.52 17.27
CA ALA A 162 -16.39 -45.69 16.33
C ALA A 162 -17.27 -45.18 15.18
N SER A 163 -18.13 -46.04 14.59
CA SER A 163 -19.08 -45.64 13.56
C SER A 163 -20.09 -44.60 14.05
N LEU A 164 -20.59 -44.75 15.29
CA LEU A 164 -21.47 -43.76 15.90
C LEU A 164 -20.78 -42.42 16.15
N ALA A 165 -19.51 -42.45 16.58
CA ALA A 165 -18.72 -41.25 16.78
C ALA A 165 -18.53 -40.50 15.46
N SER A 166 -18.20 -41.19 14.36
CA SER A 166 -18.06 -40.61 13.02
C SER A 166 -19.37 -40.00 12.52
N ALA A 167 -20.51 -40.68 12.71
CA ALA A 167 -21.82 -40.16 12.31
C ALA A 167 -22.20 -38.89 13.09
N ARG A 168 -21.89 -38.85 14.41
CA ARG A 168 -22.12 -37.66 15.24
C ARG A 168 -21.23 -36.49 14.84
N GLU A 169 -19.97 -36.74 14.51
CA GLU A 169 -19.05 -35.74 14.02
C GLU A 169 -19.57 -35.13 12.71
N THR A 170 -19.96 -35.97 11.74
CA THR A 170 -20.55 -35.51 10.47
C THR A 170 -21.81 -34.66 10.71
N LEU A 171 -22.68 -35.07 11.62
CA LEU A 171 -23.86 -34.27 12.01
C LEU A 171 -23.46 -32.91 12.61
N SER A 172 -22.38 -32.86 13.40
CA SER A 172 -21.92 -31.61 14.00
C SER A 172 -21.50 -30.57 12.93
N TRP A 173 -21.04 -31.02 11.78
CA TRP A 173 -20.66 -30.16 10.66
C TRP A 173 -21.84 -29.47 9.97
N CYS A 174 -23.09 -29.92 10.22
CA CYS A 174 -24.29 -29.21 9.77
C CYS A 174 -24.43 -27.84 10.46
N GLN A 175 -23.77 -27.63 11.61
CA GLN A 175 -23.63 -26.33 12.24
C GLN A 175 -22.28 -25.73 11.85
N VAL A 176 -22.30 -24.81 10.89
CA VAL A 176 -21.08 -24.11 10.46
C VAL A 176 -20.75 -23.03 11.46
N LYS A 177 -19.59 -23.14 12.09
CA LYS A 177 -19.13 -22.25 13.16
C LYS A 177 -17.98 -21.39 12.68
N SER A 178 -17.83 -20.23 13.33
CA SER A 178 -16.66 -19.36 13.08
C SER A 178 -15.38 -20.02 13.57
N PRO A 179 -14.32 -20.08 12.72
CA PRO A 179 -13.04 -20.64 13.12
C PRO A 179 -12.22 -19.69 14.01
N SER A 180 -12.53 -18.39 13.99
CA SER A 180 -11.77 -17.35 14.69
C SER A 180 -12.67 -16.22 15.17
N ASN A 181 -12.13 -15.36 16.04
CA ASN A 181 -12.72 -14.08 16.34
C ASN A 181 -12.51 -13.13 15.16
N GLY A 182 -13.52 -12.36 14.77
CA GLY A 182 -13.37 -11.46 13.65
C GLY A 182 -14.67 -10.81 13.20
N VAL A 183 -14.64 -10.24 12.02
CA VAL A 183 -15.79 -9.61 11.36
C VAL A 183 -16.20 -10.46 10.16
N VAL A 184 -17.48 -10.69 10.02
CA VAL A 184 -18.08 -11.45 8.92
C VAL A 184 -18.01 -10.61 7.63
N GLY A 185 -17.48 -11.20 6.57
CA GLY A 185 -17.44 -10.62 5.23
C GLY A 185 -18.79 -10.70 4.52
N SER A 186 -18.76 -10.83 3.18
CA SER A 186 -19.96 -11.00 2.37
C SER A 186 -20.63 -12.35 2.61
N LEU A 187 -21.96 -12.40 2.42
CA LEU A 187 -22.82 -13.57 2.58
C LEU A 187 -23.48 -13.91 1.21
N PRO A 188 -22.75 -14.54 0.28
CA PRO A 188 -23.27 -14.82 -1.05
C PRO A 188 -24.41 -15.84 -1.07
N PHE A 189 -24.48 -16.71 -0.06
CA PHE A 189 -25.51 -17.75 0.04
C PHE A 189 -26.60 -17.35 1.03
N LYS A 190 -27.84 -17.53 0.63
CA LYS A 190 -29.05 -17.25 1.43
C LYS A 190 -29.70 -18.55 1.90
N VAL A 191 -30.66 -18.43 2.82
CA VAL A 191 -31.50 -19.54 3.25
C VAL A 191 -32.13 -20.18 2.02
N GLY A 192 -32.11 -21.52 1.95
CA GLY A 192 -32.60 -22.32 0.82
C GLY A 192 -31.53 -22.59 -0.27
N ALA A 193 -30.34 -21.99 -0.19
CA ALA A 193 -29.26 -22.28 -1.12
C ALA A 193 -28.65 -23.67 -0.85
N LEU A 194 -28.36 -24.42 -1.91
CA LEU A 194 -27.60 -25.68 -1.82
C LEU A 194 -26.11 -25.35 -1.72
N VAL A 195 -25.46 -25.91 -0.71
CA VAL A 195 -24.03 -25.73 -0.46
C VAL A 195 -23.30 -27.05 -0.32
N SER A 196 -22.02 -27.05 -0.65
CA SER A 196 -21.13 -28.21 -0.53
C SER A 196 -19.69 -27.78 -0.32
N SER A 197 -18.83 -28.72 0.07
CA SER A 197 -17.38 -28.47 0.22
C SER A 197 -16.68 -28.11 -1.09
N SER A 198 -17.28 -28.42 -2.25
CA SER A 198 -16.78 -28.16 -3.59
C SER A 198 -17.23 -26.81 -4.18
N ASN A 199 -18.00 -26.01 -3.46
CA ASN A 199 -18.43 -24.70 -3.94
C ASN A 199 -17.20 -23.80 -4.20
N ALA A 200 -17.20 -23.10 -5.34
CA ALA A 200 -16.11 -22.21 -5.72
C ALA A 200 -15.96 -21.06 -4.72
N GLN A 201 -17.08 -20.52 -4.22
CA GLN A 201 -17.08 -19.45 -3.24
C GLN A 201 -17.30 -19.99 -1.81
N PRO A 202 -16.63 -19.40 -0.79
CA PRO A 202 -16.90 -19.71 0.61
C PRO A 202 -18.28 -19.19 1.03
N LEU A 203 -18.83 -19.72 2.12
CA LEU A 203 -20.06 -19.20 2.74
C LEU A 203 -19.91 -17.76 3.23
N THR A 204 -18.74 -17.46 3.76
CA THR A 204 -18.28 -16.14 4.14
C THR A 204 -16.79 -16.19 4.43
N THR A 205 -16.17 -15.03 4.67
CA THR A 205 -14.83 -14.92 5.23
C THR A 205 -14.93 -14.24 6.60
N VAL A 206 -14.27 -14.79 7.60
CA VAL A 206 -14.15 -14.15 8.92
C VAL A 206 -12.76 -13.54 9.01
N SER A 207 -12.72 -12.20 9.10
CA SER A 207 -11.49 -11.43 9.12
C SER A 207 -11.20 -10.90 10.52
N ASN A 208 -10.04 -11.24 11.07
CA ASN A 208 -9.55 -10.58 12.27
C ASN A 208 -8.89 -9.26 11.89
N ILE A 209 -9.61 -8.18 12.13
CA ILE A 209 -9.20 -6.81 11.77
C ILE A 209 -8.71 -5.99 12.97
N SER A 210 -8.39 -6.61 14.10
CA SER A 210 -7.83 -5.91 15.28
C SER A 210 -6.46 -5.32 14.99
N THR A 211 -5.67 -6.05 14.21
CA THR A 211 -4.41 -5.62 13.63
C THR A 211 -4.48 -5.86 12.12
N MET A 212 -4.02 -4.91 11.35
CA MET A 212 -4.00 -5.03 9.90
C MET A 212 -2.58 -5.32 9.42
N GLU A 213 -2.46 -6.25 8.51
CA GLU A 213 -1.25 -6.49 7.72
C GLU A 213 -1.35 -5.69 6.42
N VAL A 214 -0.40 -4.79 6.22
CA VAL A 214 -0.30 -3.97 5.02
C VAL A 214 0.87 -4.47 4.19
N PHE A 215 0.54 -5.01 3.03
CA PHE A 215 1.48 -5.58 2.07
C PHE A 215 1.89 -4.51 1.07
N PHE A 216 3.18 -4.30 0.92
CA PHE A 216 3.75 -3.40 -0.08
C PHE A 216 5.04 -3.99 -0.64
N SER A 217 5.45 -3.53 -1.82
CA SER A 217 6.64 -4.04 -2.49
C SER A 217 7.68 -2.95 -2.67
N MET A 218 8.95 -3.29 -2.42
CA MET A 218 10.10 -2.44 -2.67
C MET A 218 10.99 -3.07 -3.73
N SER A 219 11.72 -2.26 -4.48
CA SER A 219 12.67 -2.76 -5.46
C SER A 219 13.83 -3.52 -4.80
N GLU A 220 14.40 -4.49 -5.50
CA GLU A 220 15.59 -5.21 -5.03
C GLU A 220 16.74 -4.26 -4.70
N SER A 221 16.94 -3.22 -5.51
CA SER A 221 18.00 -2.22 -5.29
C SER A 221 17.84 -1.48 -3.97
N ASP A 222 16.62 -1.08 -3.61
CA ASP A 222 16.34 -0.39 -2.35
C ASP A 222 16.61 -1.30 -1.15
N ILE A 223 16.16 -2.55 -1.24
CA ILE A 223 16.39 -3.56 -0.18
C ILE A 223 17.86 -3.87 -0.02
N LEU A 224 18.61 -4.02 -1.13
CA LEU A 224 20.05 -4.26 -1.07
C LEU A 224 20.79 -3.10 -0.40
N ASN A 225 20.41 -1.86 -0.69
CA ASN A 225 20.98 -0.68 -0.06
C ASN A 225 20.74 -0.66 1.45
N ILE A 226 19.52 -0.92 1.88
CA ILE A 226 19.16 -0.97 3.30
C ILE A 226 19.88 -2.14 3.99
N THR A 227 19.92 -3.31 3.36
CA THR A 227 20.54 -4.52 3.94
C THR A 227 22.05 -4.39 4.05
N LYS A 228 22.73 -3.81 3.05
CA LYS A 228 24.17 -3.53 3.11
C LYS A 228 24.54 -2.60 4.27
N THR A 229 23.71 -1.57 4.50
CA THR A 229 23.91 -0.62 5.59
C THR A 229 23.66 -1.28 6.96
N ALA A 230 22.64 -2.13 7.08
CA ALA A 230 22.27 -2.80 8.33
C ALA A 230 23.07 -4.07 8.64
N GLY A 231 23.77 -4.64 7.66
CA GLY A 231 24.59 -5.86 7.80
C GLY A 231 23.79 -7.18 7.75
N SER A 232 22.48 -7.17 7.92
CA SER A 232 21.62 -8.35 7.79
C SER A 232 20.17 -7.97 7.49
N VAL A 233 19.40 -8.89 6.92
CA VAL A 233 17.95 -8.68 6.65
C VAL A 233 17.18 -8.42 7.95
N SER A 234 17.46 -9.13 9.01
CA SER A 234 16.79 -8.95 10.31
C SER A 234 17.10 -7.58 10.91
N ALA A 235 18.35 -7.13 10.82
CA ALA A 235 18.74 -5.79 11.27
C ALA A 235 18.13 -4.72 10.37
N ALA A 236 18.03 -4.95 9.07
CA ALA A 236 17.38 -4.06 8.12
C ALA A 236 15.90 -3.81 8.49
N ILE A 237 15.14 -4.88 8.75
CA ILE A 237 13.73 -4.77 9.18
C ILE A 237 13.63 -4.00 10.51
N SER A 238 14.53 -4.30 11.47
CA SER A 238 14.50 -3.66 12.79
C SER A 238 14.86 -2.18 12.74
N SER A 239 15.70 -1.77 11.79
CA SER A 239 16.16 -0.39 11.59
C SER A 239 15.22 0.44 10.73
N MET A 240 14.22 -0.19 10.08
CA MET A 240 13.24 0.55 9.30
C MET A 240 12.49 1.55 10.19
N PRO A 241 12.30 2.77 9.71
CA PRO A 241 11.55 3.78 10.45
C PRO A 241 10.08 3.36 10.61
N ILE A 242 9.40 4.03 11.53
CA ILE A 242 7.95 3.96 11.66
C ILE A 242 7.33 4.41 10.33
N VAL A 243 6.46 3.58 9.78
CA VAL A 243 5.78 3.86 8.51
C VAL A 243 4.39 4.44 8.74
N LYS A 244 3.94 5.26 7.82
CA LYS A 244 2.58 5.80 7.83
C LYS A 244 1.77 5.15 6.71
N LEU A 245 0.48 5.01 6.94
CA LEU A 245 -0.46 4.52 5.93
C LEU A 245 -1.28 5.69 5.41
N GLN A 246 -1.21 5.96 4.12
CA GLN A 246 -2.10 6.87 3.43
C GLN A 246 -3.26 6.06 2.84
N LEU A 247 -4.47 6.45 3.16
CA LEU A 247 -5.70 5.80 2.70
C LEU A 247 -6.02 6.19 1.25
N ALA A 248 -6.99 5.50 0.66
CA ALA A 248 -7.39 5.74 -0.73
C ALA A 248 -7.96 7.15 -1.00
N ASP A 249 -8.45 7.83 0.04
CA ASP A 249 -8.91 9.22 -0.01
C ASP A 249 -7.79 10.26 0.13
N GLY A 250 -6.54 9.80 0.26
CA GLY A 250 -5.37 10.65 0.47
C GLY A 250 -5.11 11.05 1.93
N THR A 251 -5.99 10.70 2.86
CA THR A 251 -5.77 10.99 4.29
C THR A 251 -4.75 10.04 4.91
N THR A 252 -4.00 10.52 5.88
CA THR A 252 -3.06 9.68 6.62
C THR A 252 -3.78 9.00 7.79
N TYR A 253 -3.59 7.69 7.92
CA TYR A 253 -4.13 6.93 9.03
C TYR A 253 -3.45 7.31 10.35
N ASN A 254 -4.24 7.49 11.41
CA ASN A 254 -3.76 8.05 12.68
C ASN A 254 -2.80 7.14 13.47
N HIS A 255 -2.86 5.83 13.25
CA HIS A 255 -1.98 4.90 13.95
C HIS A 255 -0.75 4.60 13.11
N PRO A 256 0.46 4.72 13.69
CA PRO A 256 1.68 4.38 12.99
C PRO A 256 1.82 2.87 12.80
N GLY A 257 2.51 2.48 11.75
CA GLY A 257 2.82 1.09 11.45
C GLY A 257 4.28 0.76 11.61
N LYS A 258 4.57 -0.52 11.79
CA LYS A 258 5.93 -1.05 11.85
C LYS A 258 6.06 -2.19 10.85
N VAL A 259 7.14 -2.17 10.07
CA VAL A 259 7.51 -3.30 9.21
C VAL A 259 7.97 -4.46 10.10
N VAL A 260 7.37 -5.62 9.89
CA VAL A 260 7.60 -6.81 10.74
C VAL A 260 8.18 -7.98 9.97
N LYS A 261 7.90 -8.05 8.67
CA LYS A 261 8.32 -9.16 7.83
C LYS A 261 8.74 -8.66 6.44
N MET A 262 9.67 -9.38 5.86
CA MET A 262 10.10 -9.23 4.47
C MET A 262 10.10 -10.63 3.84
N SER A 263 9.62 -10.73 2.60
CA SER A 263 9.69 -11.97 1.84
C SER A 263 11.16 -12.39 1.64
N GLY A 264 11.43 -13.69 1.77
CA GLY A 264 12.72 -14.26 1.41
C GLY A 264 12.91 -14.54 -0.07
N VAL A 265 11.90 -14.19 -0.91
CA VAL A 265 11.89 -14.47 -2.35
C VAL A 265 11.57 -13.19 -3.10
N ILE A 266 12.34 -12.94 -4.17
CA ILE A 266 12.11 -11.86 -5.11
C ILE A 266 11.07 -12.33 -6.13
N ASP A 267 10.09 -11.49 -6.42
CA ASP A 267 9.18 -11.73 -7.54
C ASP A 267 9.95 -11.48 -8.85
N ALA A 268 10.21 -12.56 -9.58
CA ALA A 268 11.00 -12.51 -10.82
C ALA A 268 10.33 -11.69 -11.94
N THR A 269 9.02 -11.46 -11.86
CA THR A 269 8.28 -10.69 -12.86
C THR A 269 8.47 -9.19 -12.67
N THR A 270 8.51 -8.75 -11.41
CA THR A 270 8.56 -7.32 -11.05
C THR A 270 9.91 -6.89 -10.50
N GLY A 271 10.83 -7.82 -10.17
CA GLY A 271 12.11 -7.52 -9.51
C GLY A 271 11.92 -6.90 -8.13
N SER A 272 10.82 -7.20 -7.46
CA SER A 272 10.49 -6.59 -6.17
C SER A 272 10.38 -7.62 -5.04
N ILE A 273 10.53 -7.13 -3.82
CA ILE A 273 10.41 -7.90 -2.59
C ILE A 273 9.20 -7.39 -1.82
N SER A 274 8.35 -8.31 -1.38
CA SER A 274 7.17 -7.98 -0.59
C SER A 274 7.52 -7.80 0.89
N LEU A 275 7.04 -6.71 1.49
CA LEU A 275 7.15 -6.40 2.90
C LEU A 275 5.76 -6.34 3.53
N ILE A 276 5.72 -6.61 4.84
CA ILE A 276 4.49 -6.56 5.63
C ILE A 276 4.70 -5.62 6.79
N ALA A 277 3.83 -4.61 6.88
CA ALA A 277 3.76 -3.73 8.03
C ALA A 277 2.48 -4.00 8.84
N HIS A 278 2.59 -3.97 10.16
CA HIS A 278 1.45 -4.11 11.06
C HIS A 278 0.95 -2.73 11.49
N PHE A 279 -0.37 -2.56 11.44
CA PHE A 279 -1.08 -1.38 11.90
C PHE A 279 -2.18 -1.79 12.89
N ALA A 280 -2.22 -1.15 14.05
CA ALA A 280 -3.34 -1.33 14.99
C ALA A 280 -4.62 -0.73 14.39
N ASN A 281 -5.77 -1.38 14.59
CA ASN A 281 -7.06 -0.92 14.04
C ASN A 281 -8.17 -0.93 15.12
N PRO A 282 -8.00 -0.17 16.21
CA PRO A 282 -8.96 -0.18 17.33
C PRO A 282 -10.33 0.34 16.90
N GLU A 283 -10.39 1.31 16.00
CA GLU A 283 -11.63 1.93 15.51
C GLU A 283 -12.30 1.10 14.39
N LYS A 284 -11.67 -0.01 13.98
CA LYS A 284 -12.15 -0.89 12.89
C LYS A 284 -12.42 -0.13 11.57
N LEU A 285 -11.70 0.98 11.36
CA LEU A 285 -11.79 1.82 10.16
C LEU A 285 -11.25 1.06 8.95
N LEU A 286 -10.10 0.40 9.10
CA LEU A 286 -9.49 -0.38 8.05
C LEU A 286 -10.27 -1.69 7.84
N LYS A 287 -10.46 -2.06 6.59
CA LYS A 287 -11.14 -3.30 6.19
C LYS A 287 -10.18 -4.17 5.39
N SER A 288 -10.33 -5.49 5.52
CA SER A 288 -9.59 -6.42 4.68
C SER A 288 -10.00 -6.27 3.21
N GLY A 289 -9.03 -6.28 2.30
CA GLY A 289 -9.22 -6.00 0.87
C GLY A 289 -9.08 -4.53 0.50
N GLY A 290 -8.84 -3.63 1.46
CA GLY A 290 -8.61 -2.22 1.20
C GLY A 290 -7.28 -1.96 0.47
N ALA A 291 -7.19 -0.82 -0.21
CA ALA A 291 -5.96 -0.32 -0.83
C ALA A 291 -5.50 0.97 -0.15
N GLY A 292 -4.20 1.24 -0.20
CA GLY A 292 -3.60 2.45 0.33
C GLY A 292 -2.16 2.59 -0.17
N GLN A 293 -1.42 3.48 0.47
CA GLN A 293 0.01 3.66 0.22
C GLN A 293 0.78 3.67 1.53
N ILE A 294 1.87 2.95 1.59
CA ILE A 294 2.84 3.06 2.69
C ILE A 294 3.75 4.24 2.40
N VAL A 295 3.85 5.14 3.37
CA VAL A 295 4.75 6.29 3.36
C VAL A 295 5.89 6.02 4.33
N ILE A 296 7.09 5.90 3.79
CA ILE A 296 8.33 5.70 4.56
C ILE A 296 9.04 7.05 4.64
N PRO A 297 9.13 7.67 5.83
CA PRO A 297 9.90 8.89 5.99
C PRO A 297 11.40 8.56 5.97
N THR A 298 12.15 9.28 5.16
CA THR A 298 13.61 9.24 5.16
C THR A 298 14.10 10.62 5.55
N ASN A 299 14.68 10.75 6.74
CA ASN A 299 15.27 11.99 7.19
C ASN A 299 16.74 12.02 6.77
N ASP A 300 17.10 13.01 5.98
CA ASP A 300 18.49 13.34 5.70
C ASP A 300 18.80 14.69 6.36
N ASN A 301 19.50 14.63 7.48
CA ASN A 301 19.85 15.81 8.29
C ASN A 301 21.01 16.61 7.68
N HIS A 302 21.58 16.17 6.56
CA HIS A 302 22.69 16.84 5.90
C HIS A 302 22.38 17.12 4.41
N ALA A 303 21.12 17.10 4.06
CA ALA A 303 20.70 17.33 2.68
C ALA A 303 21.02 18.76 2.23
N ILE A 304 21.55 18.89 1.04
CA ILE A 304 21.74 20.18 0.38
C ILE A 304 20.48 20.47 -0.42
N LYS A 305 19.72 21.48 0.00
CA LYS A 305 18.53 21.95 -0.73
C LYS A 305 18.85 23.21 -1.53
N ILE A 306 18.48 23.20 -2.80
CA ILE A 306 18.64 24.37 -3.69
C ILE A 306 17.31 24.63 -4.42
N PRO A 307 16.97 25.92 -4.69
CA PRO A 307 15.79 26.25 -5.47
C PRO A 307 15.89 25.68 -6.89
N GLN A 308 14.78 25.14 -7.43
CA GLN A 308 14.75 24.65 -8.81
C GLN A 308 15.07 25.73 -9.83
N GLU A 309 14.69 26.97 -9.56
CA GLU A 309 14.97 28.14 -10.40
C GLU A 309 16.47 28.48 -10.51
N ALA A 310 17.32 27.96 -9.60
CA ALA A 310 18.78 28.07 -9.68
C ALA A 310 19.41 27.05 -10.60
N CYS A 311 18.62 26.11 -11.10
CA CYS A 311 19.08 24.98 -11.90
C CYS A 311 18.79 25.19 -13.39
N SER A 312 19.71 24.74 -14.23
CA SER A 312 19.52 24.62 -15.67
C SER A 312 19.45 23.15 -16.03
N GLU A 313 18.35 22.72 -16.60
CA GLU A 313 18.16 21.35 -17.06
C GLU A 313 18.50 21.27 -18.56
N VAL A 314 19.46 20.43 -18.90
CA VAL A 314 19.91 20.21 -20.28
C VAL A 314 19.90 18.72 -20.54
N GLN A 315 18.96 18.26 -21.35
CA GLN A 315 18.68 16.85 -21.57
C GLN A 315 18.33 16.17 -20.22
N ASP A 316 19.04 15.10 -19.86
CA ASP A 316 18.81 14.36 -18.60
C ASP A 316 19.72 14.82 -17.45
N LYS A 317 20.40 15.97 -17.59
CA LYS A 317 21.39 16.47 -16.64
C LYS A 317 20.99 17.82 -16.08
N ILE A 318 21.24 17.99 -14.79
CA ILE A 318 20.97 19.23 -14.06
C ILE A 318 22.27 19.91 -13.73
N PHE A 319 22.33 21.22 -14.00
CA PHE A 319 23.50 22.05 -13.80
C PHE A 319 23.17 23.25 -12.94
N VAL A 320 24.16 23.74 -12.23
CA VAL A 320 24.11 25.00 -11.47
C VAL A 320 25.34 25.85 -11.77
N TYR A 321 25.21 27.16 -11.61
CA TYR A 321 26.34 28.06 -11.67
C TYR A 321 26.93 28.24 -10.28
N LYS A 322 28.06 27.57 -10.01
CA LYS A 322 28.83 27.68 -8.77
C LYS A 322 29.77 28.89 -8.84
N LEU A 323 29.75 29.76 -7.85
CA LEU A 323 30.60 30.94 -7.78
C LEU A 323 31.95 30.61 -7.15
N GLY A 324 33.01 30.83 -7.89
CA GLY A 324 34.38 30.71 -7.41
C GLY A 324 34.84 31.88 -6.53
N ALA A 325 36.00 31.73 -5.92
CA ALA A 325 36.63 32.78 -5.08
C ALA A 325 37.04 34.03 -5.89
N ASP A 326 37.28 33.88 -7.20
CA ASP A 326 37.59 34.95 -8.14
C ASP A 326 36.38 35.66 -8.75
N ASN A 327 35.19 35.39 -8.20
CA ASN A 327 33.90 35.86 -8.67
C ASN A 327 33.55 35.44 -10.10
N LYS A 328 34.13 34.34 -10.57
CA LYS A 328 33.73 33.70 -11.81
C LYS A 328 32.78 32.56 -11.53
N VAL A 329 31.79 32.41 -12.39
CA VAL A 329 30.84 31.30 -12.31
C VAL A 329 31.36 30.10 -13.09
N LYS A 330 31.19 28.91 -12.50
CA LYS A 330 31.52 27.65 -13.14
C LYS A 330 30.23 26.85 -13.34
N TYR A 331 29.97 26.43 -14.57
CA TYR A 331 28.84 25.57 -14.89
C TYR A 331 29.13 24.16 -14.40
N THR A 332 28.45 23.73 -13.37
CA THR A 332 28.73 22.50 -12.62
C THR A 332 27.53 21.54 -12.70
N GLU A 333 27.80 20.32 -13.15
CA GLU A 333 26.81 19.23 -13.14
C GLU A 333 26.55 18.79 -11.70
N ILE A 334 25.27 18.61 -11.38
CA ILE A 334 24.83 18.11 -10.08
C ILE A 334 23.91 16.91 -10.27
N THR A 335 23.93 16.01 -9.31
CA THR A 335 22.94 14.94 -9.22
C THR A 335 21.94 15.29 -8.13
N VAL A 336 20.65 15.16 -8.43
CA VAL A 336 19.59 15.47 -7.48
C VAL A 336 18.76 14.21 -7.20
N ASN A 337 18.13 14.19 -6.04
CA ASN A 337 17.16 13.15 -5.73
C ASN A 337 15.91 13.35 -6.63
N PRO A 338 15.39 12.29 -7.28
CA PRO A 338 14.21 12.38 -8.12
C PRO A 338 12.94 12.82 -7.34
N GLN A 339 12.93 12.61 -6.03
CA GLN A 339 11.86 13.10 -5.17
C GLN A 339 12.13 14.52 -4.73
N ASN A 340 11.22 15.43 -5.03
CA ASN A 340 11.30 16.84 -4.69
C ASN A 340 9.91 17.37 -4.33
N ASP A 341 9.88 18.56 -3.73
CA ASP A 341 8.66 19.26 -3.33
C ASP A 341 8.04 20.16 -4.44
N GLY A 342 8.55 20.07 -5.66
CA GLY A 342 8.18 20.92 -6.79
C GLY A 342 8.74 22.33 -6.73
N LYS A 343 9.52 22.69 -5.70
CA LYS A 343 10.15 24.01 -5.52
C LYS A 343 11.64 23.92 -5.31
N THR A 344 12.10 22.87 -4.62
CA THR A 344 13.53 22.68 -4.29
C THR A 344 14.00 21.32 -4.76
N TYR A 345 15.27 21.25 -5.18
CA TYR A 345 15.98 20.02 -5.41
C TYR A 345 16.85 19.65 -4.21
N ILE A 346 16.91 18.36 -3.90
CA ILE A 346 17.84 17.82 -2.92
C ILE A 346 19.05 17.27 -3.71
N VAL A 347 20.20 17.92 -3.49
CA VAL A 347 21.44 17.57 -4.20
C VAL A 347 22.11 16.39 -3.51
N THR A 348 22.40 15.34 -4.27
CA THR A 348 23.12 14.15 -3.79
C THR A 348 24.61 14.18 -4.13
N SER A 349 25.00 14.91 -5.18
CA SER A 349 26.41 15.11 -5.53
C SER A 349 26.62 16.37 -6.37
N GLY A 350 27.86 16.87 -6.42
CA GLY A 350 28.26 18.05 -7.21
C GLY A 350 28.35 19.35 -6.43
N LEU A 351 27.74 19.45 -5.26
CA LEU A 351 27.85 20.60 -4.34
C LEU A 351 28.31 20.16 -2.95
N SER A 352 28.95 21.08 -2.25
CA SER A 352 29.35 20.94 -0.85
C SER A 352 28.74 22.06 -0.01
N VAL A 353 28.50 21.78 1.27
CA VAL A 353 28.07 22.80 2.22
C VAL A 353 29.08 23.96 2.24
N GLY A 354 28.59 25.20 2.10
CA GLY A 354 29.41 26.39 2.01
C GLY A 354 29.66 26.86 0.56
N ASP A 355 29.34 26.07 -0.45
CA ASP A 355 29.41 26.51 -1.85
C ASP A 355 28.43 27.65 -2.09
N ARG A 356 28.78 28.56 -2.96
CA ARG A 356 27.92 29.67 -3.38
C ARG A 356 27.39 29.40 -4.77
N ILE A 357 26.08 29.47 -4.93
CA ILE A 357 25.41 29.26 -6.23
C ILE A 357 24.61 30.50 -6.63
N VAL A 358 24.46 30.72 -7.93
CA VAL A 358 23.59 31.77 -8.46
C VAL A 358 22.14 31.25 -8.49
N THR A 359 21.21 32.02 -7.88
CA THR A 359 19.80 31.61 -7.79
C THR A 359 18.87 32.32 -8.78
N LYS A 360 19.21 33.50 -9.24
CA LYS A 360 18.37 34.28 -10.16
C LYS A 360 19.15 34.76 -11.38
N GLY A 361 18.51 34.80 -12.53
CA GLY A 361 19.08 35.32 -13.78
C GLY A 361 20.01 34.37 -14.51
N ILE A 362 19.97 33.07 -14.19
CA ILE A 362 20.88 32.03 -14.73
C ILE A 362 20.93 31.98 -16.27
N THR A 363 19.82 32.37 -16.94
CA THR A 363 19.73 32.36 -18.44
C THR A 363 20.67 33.33 -19.12
N LYS A 364 21.22 34.29 -18.40
CA LYS A 364 22.18 35.29 -18.92
C LYS A 364 23.64 34.91 -18.66
N LEU A 365 23.87 33.81 -17.92
CA LEU A 365 25.20 33.39 -17.54
C LEU A 365 25.83 32.47 -18.58
N SER A 366 27.14 32.59 -18.68
CA SER A 366 27.99 31.67 -19.42
C SER A 366 29.10 31.15 -18.54
N ASP A 367 29.60 29.95 -18.81
CA ASP A 367 30.71 29.35 -18.05
C ASP A 367 31.94 30.27 -18.08
N GLY A 368 32.59 30.47 -16.90
CA GLY A 368 33.71 31.34 -16.71
C GLY A 368 33.41 32.85 -16.66
N MET A 369 32.14 33.26 -16.77
CA MET A 369 31.73 34.67 -16.69
C MET A 369 32.02 35.22 -15.28
N LYS A 370 32.57 36.45 -15.20
CA LYS A 370 32.81 37.16 -13.96
C LYS A 370 31.53 37.92 -13.57
N ILE A 371 31.07 37.74 -12.35
CA ILE A 371 29.86 38.37 -11.83
C ILE A 371 30.14 39.17 -10.55
N LYS A 372 29.24 40.06 -10.26
CA LYS A 372 29.17 40.78 -8.97
C LYS A 372 28.08 40.14 -8.10
N PRO A 373 28.44 39.36 -7.09
CA PRO A 373 27.45 38.70 -6.25
C PRO A 373 26.70 39.71 -5.38
N ILE A 374 25.37 39.61 -5.40
CA ILE A 374 24.49 40.38 -4.49
C ILE A 374 23.58 39.38 -3.77
N THR A 375 23.01 39.80 -2.65
CA THR A 375 22.04 38.95 -1.94
C THR A 375 20.71 38.90 -2.66
N GLU A 376 19.96 37.82 -2.45
CA GLU A 376 18.63 37.64 -3.06
C GLU A 376 17.69 38.83 -2.71
N ALA A 377 17.68 39.27 -1.48
CA ALA A 377 16.92 40.45 -1.04
C ALA A 377 17.31 41.75 -1.78
N GLN A 378 18.61 41.94 -2.07
CA GLN A 378 19.07 43.08 -2.87
C GLN A 378 18.64 42.97 -4.32
N TYR A 379 18.64 41.74 -4.87
CA TYR A 379 18.20 41.47 -6.23
C TYR A 379 16.69 41.71 -6.39
N GLU A 380 15.88 41.21 -5.46
CA GLU A 380 14.43 41.45 -5.45
C GLU A 380 14.05 42.92 -5.31
N LYS A 381 14.75 43.64 -4.40
CA LYS A 381 14.53 45.09 -4.23
C LYS A 381 14.80 45.83 -5.54
N LYS A 382 15.87 45.49 -6.25
CA LYS A 382 16.17 46.09 -7.55
C LYS A 382 15.13 45.82 -8.62
N ILE A 383 14.56 44.59 -8.66
CA ILE A 383 13.47 44.25 -9.56
C ILE A 383 12.23 45.08 -9.24
N ASP A 384 11.89 45.23 -7.94
CA ASP A 384 10.72 45.98 -7.49
C ASP A 384 10.87 47.49 -7.81
N ASP A 385 12.06 48.02 -7.60
CA ASP A 385 12.38 49.41 -7.95
C ASP A 385 12.34 49.66 -9.47
N ALA A 386 12.84 48.72 -10.26
CA ALA A 386 12.76 48.77 -11.72
C ALA A 386 11.31 48.65 -12.21
N ALA A 387 10.49 47.77 -11.63
CA ALA A 387 9.07 47.67 -11.92
C ALA A 387 8.29 48.95 -11.57
N LYS A 388 8.59 49.57 -10.43
CA LYS A 388 8.01 50.84 -10.04
C LYS A 388 8.37 51.99 -11.00
N LEU A 389 9.63 52.03 -11.46
CA LEU A 389 10.09 52.98 -12.47
C LEU A 389 9.40 52.78 -13.80
N ALA A 390 9.27 51.56 -14.29
CA ALA A 390 8.55 51.23 -15.50
C ALA A 390 7.08 51.58 -15.39
N ALA A 391 6.43 51.32 -14.27
CA ALA A 391 5.03 51.70 -14.03
C ALA A 391 4.85 53.23 -14.00
N LYS A 392 5.80 54.01 -13.44
CA LYS A 392 5.79 55.46 -13.51
C LYS A 392 5.95 55.97 -14.94
N GLN A 393 6.80 55.38 -15.76
CA GLN A 393 7.05 55.75 -17.15
C GLN A 393 5.85 55.41 -18.05
N SER A 394 5.07 54.39 -17.74
CA SER A 394 3.89 53.97 -18.50
C SER A 394 2.66 54.88 -18.28
N THR A 395 2.70 55.80 -17.32
CA THR A 395 1.66 56.81 -17.14
C THR A 395 1.85 57.97 -18.12
N ALA A 396 0.77 58.52 -18.68
CA ALA A 396 0.84 59.62 -19.66
C ALA A 396 1.64 60.85 -19.13
N LYS A 397 1.65 61.06 -17.81
CA LYS A 397 2.44 62.10 -17.13
C LYS A 397 3.92 61.73 -17.06
N GLY A 398 4.25 60.49 -16.82
CA GLY A 398 5.65 59.99 -16.80
C GLY A 398 6.27 60.02 -18.21
N PHE A 399 5.48 59.80 -19.25
CA PHE A 399 5.96 59.91 -20.63
C PHE A 399 6.30 61.37 -21.03
N VAL A 400 5.48 62.32 -20.58
CA VAL A 400 5.73 63.73 -20.83
C VAL A 400 6.94 64.26 -20.03
N ASP A 401 7.14 63.78 -18.80
CA ASP A 401 8.28 64.18 -17.94
C ASP A 401 9.58 63.54 -18.44
N ALA A 402 9.53 62.31 -19.01
CA ALA A 402 10.69 61.67 -19.65
C ALA A 402 11.10 62.36 -20.96
N MET A 403 10.12 62.92 -21.69
CA MET A 403 10.41 63.77 -22.87
C MET A 403 10.91 65.19 -22.55
N LYS A 404 10.65 65.69 -21.37
CA LYS A 404 11.09 67.05 -20.93
C LYS A 404 12.38 67.01 -20.12
N GLY A 405 12.80 65.85 -19.67
CA GLY A 405 14.01 65.65 -18.90
C GLY A 405 15.22 65.46 -19.82
N LYS A 406 15.84 66.54 -20.07
CA LYS A 406 17.26 66.52 -20.36
C LYS A 406 18.02 65.91 -19.24
#